data_d6db68b46f5cea18e9af22e26feb0a1c
#
_entry.id   d6db68b46f5cea18e9af22e26feb0a1c
#
_cell.length_a   1.000
_cell.length_b   1.000
_cell.length_c   1.000
_cell.angle_alpha   90.00
_cell.angle_beta   90.00
_cell.angle_gamma   90.00
#
_symmetry.space_group_name_H-M   'P 1'
#
loop_
_entity.id
_entity.type
_entity.pdbx_description
1 polymer ?
#
loop_
_entity_poly.entity_id
_entity_poly.type
_entity_poly.pdbx_seq_one_letter_code
_entity_poly.pdbx_strand_id
1 'polypeptide(L)' 'MKVLYTVQANGVDTSLNELEKQIKSALVEKGLKQKDINTLNVYFKPVEQETYVVAEQADGEVTFKL' A
#
# COMPACT_ATOMS: atom_id res chain seq x y z
N MET A 1 3.55 -8.38 9.16
CA MET A 1 3.65 -7.47 8.00
C MET A 1 4.04 -6.08 8.49
N LYS A 2 5.08 -5.54 7.92
CA LYS A 2 5.52 -4.17 8.20
C LYS A 2 5.00 -3.26 7.10
N VAL A 3 4.37 -2.16 7.47
CA VAL A 3 3.80 -1.22 6.50
C VAL A 3 4.58 0.09 6.54
N LEU A 4 5.08 0.50 5.38
CA LEU A 4 5.84 1.73 5.22
C LEU A 4 5.06 2.65 4.28
N TYR A 5 4.79 3.87 4.73
CA TYR A 5 4.05 4.87 3.94
C TYR A 5 5.00 5.96 3.48
N THR A 6 4.90 6.31 2.19
CA THR A 6 5.61 7.45 1.62
C THR A 6 4.58 8.39 1.01
N VAL A 7 4.52 9.62 1.52
CA VAL A 7 3.62 10.66 1.01
C VAL A 7 4.46 11.74 0.35
N GLN A 8 4.19 12.02 -0.93
CA GLN A 8 5.02 12.92 -1.74
C GLN A 8 4.41 14.31 -1.92
N ALA A 9 3.61 14.78 -0.98
CA ALA A 9 3.07 16.14 -1.04
C ALA A 9 3.05 16.77 0.34
N ASN A 10 3.48 18.01 0.43
CA ASN A 10 3.44 18.78 1.66
C ASN A 10 2.06 19.39 1.86
N GLY A 11 1.58 19.41 3.11
CA GLY A 11 0.37 20.10 3.47
C GLY A 11 -0.94 19.39 3.10
N VAL A 12 -0.87 18.12 2.74
CA VAL A 12 -2.06 17.34 2.45
C VAL A 12 -2.38 16.44 3.64
N ASP A 13 -3.57 16.59 4.20
CA ASP A 13 -4.08 15.69 5.22
C ASP A 13 -4.52 14.39 4.55
N THR A 14 -3.81 13.31 4.84
CA THR A 14 -4.15 12.00 4.33
C THR A 14 -4.59 11.12 5.49
N SER A 15 -5.77 10.53 5.37
CA SER A 15 -6.24 9.56 6.35
C SER A 15 -5.55 8.22 6.08
N LEU A 16 -4.51 7.93 6.84
CA LEU A 16 -3.80 6.66 6.71
C LEU A 16 -4.67 5.46 7.10
N ASN A 17 -5.64 5.68 7.99
CA ASN A 17 -6.58 4.62 8.39
C ASN A 17 -7.46 4.19 7.22
N GLU A 18 -7.99 5.15 6.45
CA GLU A 18 -8.80 4.84 5.28
C GLU A 18 -7.96 4.18 4.19
N LEU A 19 -6.75 4.68 3.98
CA LEU A 19 -5.82 4.12 3.02
C LEU A 19 -5.47 2.68 3.38
N GLU A 20 -5.22 2.41 4.66
CA GLU A 20 -4.93 1.06 5.14
C GLU A 20 -6.08 0.10 4.86
N LYS A 21 -7.33 0.53 5.07
CA LYS A 21 -8.51 -0.28 4.78
C LYS A 21 -8.60 -0.61 3.29
N GLN A 22 -8.36 0.38 2.43
CA GLN A 22 -8.37 0.18 0.99
C GLN A 22 -7.29 -0.81 0.56
N ILE A 23 -6.10 -0.69 1.14
CA ILE A 23 -4.99 -1.60 0.83
C ILE A 23 -5.33 -3.03 1.24
N LYS A 24 -5.87 -3.21 2.45
CA LYS A 24 -6.25 -4.55 2.92
C LYS A 24 -7.31 -5.18 2.03
N SER A 25 -8.31 -4.40 1.59
CA SER A 25 -9.32 -4.88 0.67
C SER A 25 -8.72 -5.29 -0.67
N ALA A 26 -7.78 -4.49 -1.19
CA ALA A 26 -7.10 -4.79 -2.45
C ALA A 26 -6.26 -6.06 -2.34
N LEU A 27 -5.58 -6.28 -1.21
CA LEU A 27 -4.82 -7.50 -0.98
C LEU A 27 -5.71 -8.73 -1.04
N VAL A 28 -6.87 -8.67 -0.41
CA VAL A 28 -7.84 -9.77 -0.42
C VAL A 28 -8.33 -10.04 -1.84
N GLU A 29 -8.67 -9.00 -2.60
CA GLU A 29 -9.11 -9.14 -3.99
C GLU A 29 -8.07 -9.81 -4.87
N LYS A 30 -6.80 -9.56 -4.60
CA LYS A 30 -5.69 -10.15 -5.36
C LYS A 30 -5.27 -11.52 -4.84
N GLY A 31 -5.94 -12.02 -3.82
CA GLY A 31 -5.60 -13.31 -3.22
C GLY A 31 -4.33 -13.33 -2.41
N LEU A 32 -3.86 -12.16 -1.98
CA LEU A 32 -2.66 -12.05 -1.17
C LEU A 32 -3.02 -12.13 0.31
N LYS A 33 -2.24 -12.90 1.06
CA LYS A 33 -2.44 -13.05 2.49
C LYS A 33 -1.44 -12.18 3.25
N GLN A 34 -1.93 -11.42 4.22
CA GLN A 34 -1.06 -10.52 5.00
C GLN A 34 0.08 -11.26 5.69
N LYS A 35 -0.17 -12.47 6.16
CA LYS A 35 0.85 -13.28 6.83
C LYS A 35 2.00 -13.67 5.91
N ASP A 36 1.79 -13.69 4.60
CA ASP A 36 2.80 -14.04 3.62
C ASP A 36 3.61 -12.81 3.15
N ILE A 37 3.20 -11.62 3.57
CA ILE A 37 3.84 -10.36 3.19
C ILE A 37 4.81 -9.95 4.30
N ASN A 38 6.07 -9.79 3.95
CA ASN A 38 7.09 -9.32 4.89
C ASN A 38 7.03 -7.82 5.09
N THR A 39 6.98 -7.07 3.98
CA THR A 39 6.92 -5.61 4.01
C THR A 39 5.93 -5.13 2.95
N LEU A 40 5.14 -4.14 3.32
CA LEU A 40 4.22 -3.47 2.41
C LEU A 40 4.67 -2.01 2.26
N ASN A 41 5.11 -1.64 1.06
CA ASN A 41 5.52 -0.27 0.76
C ASN A 41 4.38 0.43 0.04
N VAL A 42 3.95 1.58 0.58
CA VAL A 42 2.85 2.36 0.03
C VAL A 42 3.37 3.73 -0.38
N TYR A 43 3.20 4.07 -1.66
CA TYR A 43 3.59 5.36 -2.21
C TYR A 43 2.33 6.13 -2.58
N PHE A 44 2.06 7.20 -1.88
CA PHE A 44 0.88 8.03 -2.11
C PHE A 44 1.28 9.34 -2.76
N LYS A 45 0.67 9.63 -3.92
CA LYS A 45 0.89 10.86 -4.67
C LYS A 45 -0.42 11.64 -4.79
N PRO A 46 -0.74 12.51 -3.82
CA PRO A 46 -2.04 13.18 -3.79
C PRO A 46 -2.28 14.13 -4.96
N VAL A 47 -1.24 14.76 -5.49
CA VAL A 47 -1.39 15.65 -6.65
C VAL A 47 -1.89 14.89 -7.88
N GLU A 48 -1.43 13.67 -8.06
CA GLU A 48 -1.83 12.78 -9.16
C GLU A 48 -2.97 11.87 -8.79
N GLN A 49 -3.38 11.87 -7.51
CA GLN A 49 -4.40 10.99 -6.95
C GLN A 49 -4.08 9.51 -7.22
N GLU A 50 -2.81 9.17 -7.10
CA GLU A 50 -2.34 7.81 -7.33
C GLU A 50 -1.75 7.22 -6.07
N THR A 51 -2.05 5.93 -5.85
CA THR A 51 -1.50 5.16 -4.75
C THR A 51 -0.91 3.86 -5.31
N TYR A 52 0.39 3.68 -5.12
CA TYR A 52 1.09 2.47 -5.53
C TYR A 52 1.45 1.65 -4.31
N VAL A 53 1.23 0.36 -4.41
CA VAL A 53 1.53 -0.57 -3.32
C VAL A 53 2.47 -1.65 -3.82
N VAL A 54 3.56 -1.86 -3.09
CA VAL A 54 4.52 -2.93 -3.36
C VAL A 54 4.50 -3.88 -2.17
N ALA A 55 4.01 -5.09 -2.39
CA ALA A 55 3.96 -6.12 -1.36
C ALA A 55 5.18 -7.04 -1.54
N GLU A 56 6.09 -7.01 -0.58
CA GLU A 56 7.30 -7.84 -0.60
C GLU A 56 7.04 -9.14 0.13
N GLN A 57 7.19 -10.25 -0.60
CA GLN A 57 7.03 -11.61 -0.08
C GLN A 57 8.38 -12.35 -0.13
N ALA A 58 8.44 -13.52 0.51
CA ALA A 58 9.66 -14.31 0.56
C ALA A 58 10.16 -14.73 -0.83
N ASP A 59 9.25 -14.96 -1.77
CA ASP A 59 9.56 -15.46 -3.11
C ASP A 59 9.39 -14.41 -4.22
N GLY A 60 9.27 -13.13 -3.84
CA GLY A 60 9.16 -12.06 -4.82
C GLY A 60 8.33 -10.90 -4.31
N GLU A 61 8.01 -9.96 -5.20
CA GLU A 61 7.18 -8.81 -4.86
C GLU A 61 6.05 -8.64 -5.87
N VAL A 62 4.94 -8.11 -5.38
CA VAL A 62 3.76 -7.80 -6.20
C VAL A 62 3.52 -6.31 -6.10
N THR A 63 3.45 -5.64 -7.26
CA THR A 63 3.18 -4.20 -7.34
C THR A 63 1.79 -3.99 -7.93
N PHE A 64 1.00 -3.14 -7.31
CA PHE A 64 -0.31 -2.80 -7.85
C PHE A 64 -0.67 -1.36 -7.50
N LYS A 65 -1.63 -0.82 -8.22
CA LYS A 65 -2.14 0.53 -8.06
C LYS A 65 -3.57 0.46 -7.52
N LEU A 66 -3.85 1.28 -6.52
CA LEU A 66 -5.21 1.41 -6.00
C LEU A 66 -6.09 2.30 -6.89
#